data_62d3ef74e1b6021cf1e36c8010e2a7e2
#
_entry.id   62d3ef74e1b6021cf1e36c8010e2a7e2
#
_cell.length_a   1.000
_cell.length_b   1.000
_cell.length_c   1.000
_cell.angle_alpha   90.00
_cell.angle_beta   90.00
_cell.angle_gamma   90.00
#
_symmetry.space_group_name_H-M   'P 1'
#
loop_
_entity.id
_entity.type
_entity.pdbx_description
1 polymer ?
#
loop_
_entity_poly.entity_id
_entity_poly.type
_entity_poly.pdbx_seq_one_letter_code
_entity_poly.pdbx_strand_id
1 'polypeptide(L)'
;MSPKSVFLTALLAGIAAPAAAQEAPDIEMWRLDCGTIELGDTAPFSDTHLYDGQPRTLTDSCYLVRNGENYLLWDTGLPAALKGSSAKQWVFTLSVQRTIAEQLTELDLAPSDITFVGISHYHDDHIGQAAVFPGAELLIGSGDAEAASSGQMEATRAQLAPWLAEGASGKVTRIAGDHDVFGDGSVRIVAMPGHTPGHKSLVVDLPQSGTYMLTGDLYHFEEQIENAGVPTFNTDRADTLASFHRFNQMAGNLDATIVIQHDPRHLGRLPAFPESAK
;
A
#
# COMPACT_ATOMS: atom_id res chain seq x y z
N MET A 1 -9.51 12.23 -84.08
CA MET A 1 -8.24 12.07 -83.37
C MET A 1 -8.42 12.66 -82.00
N SER A 2 -8.55 11.82 -80.94
CA SER A 2 -8.78 12.24 -79.57
C SER A 2 -7.51 11.97 -78.77
N PRO A 3 -7.00 12.91 -77.99
CA PRO A 3 -5.80 12.67 -77.14
C PRO A 3 -6.13 11.86 -75.91
N LYS A 4 -5.36 10.80 -75.67
CA LYS A 4 -5.42 9.98 -74.47
C LYS A 4 -4.63 10.67 -73.33
N SER A 5 -5.34 11.07 -72.29
CA SER A 5 -4.70 11.56 -71.06
C SER A 5 -4.15 10.40 -70.24
N VAL A 6 -2.85 10.40 -69.93
CA VAL A 6 -2.18 9.48 -69.07
C VAL A 6 -2.19 10.09 -67.64
N PHE A 7 -2.92 9.46 -66.70
CA PHE A 7 -2.82 9.79 -65.30
C PHE A 7 -1.64 9.06 -64.66
N LEU A 8 -0.67 9.83 -64.19
CA LEU A 8 0.47 9.34 -63.43
C LEU A 8 0.07 9.30 -61.93
N THR A 9 -0.14 8.10 -61.40
CA THR A 9 -0.45 7.92 -59.96
C THR A 9 0.88 7.87 -59.19
N ALA A 10 1.15 8.92 -58.45
CA ALA A 10 2.29 8.94 -57.51
C ALA A 10 1.98 8.11 -56.27
N LEU A 11 2.71 7.02 -56.02
CA LEU A 11 2.67 6.23 -54.81
C LEU A 11 3.52 6.95 -53.72
N LEU A 12 2.89 7.55 -52.74
CA LEU A 12 3.57 8.03 -51.54
C LEU A 12 3.86 6.83 -50.63
N ALA A 13 5.10 6.39 -50.58
CA ALA A 13 5.58 5.44 -49.60
C ALA A 13 5.75 6.18 -48.25
N GLY A 14 4.81 6.00 -47.35
CA GLY A 14 4.93 6.50 -45.95
C GLY A 14 6.02 5.71 -45.23
N ILE A 15 7.10 6.37 -44.85
CA ILE A 15 8.12 5.82 -43.97
C ILE A 15 7.52 5.85 -42.56
N ALA A 16 7.09 4.68 -42.03
CA ALA A 16 6.76 4.54 -40.60
C ALA A 16 8.06 4.70 -39.81
N ALA A 17 8.15 5.75 -39.00
CA ALA A 17 9.22 5.87 -38.02
C ALA A 17 9.09 4.70 -37.01
N PRO A 18 10.21 4.06 -36.62
CA PRO A 18 10.16 3.05 -35.56
C PRO A 18 9.65 3.72 -34.28
N ALA A 19 8.64 3.12 -33.65
CA ALA A 19 8.23 3.49 -32.30
C ALA A 19 9.47 3.31 -31.40
N ALA A 20 9.87 4.38 -30.73
CA ALA A 20 10.91 4.28 -29.71
C ALA A 20 10.42 3.22 -28.69
N ALA A 21 11.24 2.21 -28.43
CA ALA A 21 10.98 1.29 -27.35
C ALA A 21 10.94 2.12 -26.07
N GLN A 22 9.80 2.12 -25.37
CA GLN A 22 9.68 2.77 -24.08
C GLN A 22 10.61 2.01 -23.15
N GLU A 23 11.61 2.71 -22.58
CA GLU A 23 12.48 2.10 -21.56
C GLU A 23 11.59 1.53 -20.45
N ALA A 24 11.94 0.33 -19.97
CA ALA A 24 11.24 -0.26 -18.83
C ALA A 24 11.32 0.72 -17.66
N PRO A 25 10.23 0.87 -16.86
CA PRO A 25 10.25 1.78 -15.73
C PRO A 25 11.41 1.43 -14.79
N ASP A 26 12.16 2.45 -14.36
CA ASP A 26 13.19 2.32 -13.31
C ASP A 26 12.51 2.30 -11.96
N ILE A 27 11.97 1.12 -11.63
CA ILE A 27 11.15 0.91 -10.43
C ILE A 27 11.78 -0.16 -9.55
N GLU A 28 11.76 0.10 -8.24
CA GLU A 28 12.19 -0.85 -7.23
C GLU A 28 11.38 -0.67 -5.94
N MET A 29 11.32 -1.74 -5.13
CA MET A 29 10.55 -1.78 -3.90
C MET A 29 11.35 -2.39 -2.76
N TRP A 30 11.36 -1.69 -1.61
CA TRP A 30 11.92 -2.14 -0.34
C TRP A 30 10.81 -2.45 0.66
N ARG A 31 11.02 -3.49 1.47
CA ARG A 31 10.23 -3.71 2.69
C ARG A 31 10.98 -3.06 3.87
N LEU A 32 10.27 -2.23 4.62
CA LEU A 32 10.76 -1.60 5.84
C LEU A 32 10.19 -2.33 7.06
N ASP A 33 10.96 -2.34 8.15
CA ASP A 33 10.49 -2.78 9.46
C ASP A 33 9.77 -1.62 10.15
N CYS A 34 8.48 -1.74 10.34
CA CYS A 34 7.62 -0.71 10.92
C CYS A 34 7.08 -1.09 12.29
N GLY A 35 7.39 -2.30 12.78
CA GLY A 35 7.05 -2.71 14.13
C GLY A 35 6.77 -4.21 14.30
N THR A 36 6.44 -4.55 15.53
CA THR A 36 5.99 -5.88 15.94
C THR A 36 4.75 -5.76 16.80
N ILE A 37 3.78 -6.64 16.54
CA ILE A 37 2.50 -6.71 17.25
C ILE A 37 2.38 -8.10 17.84
N GLU A 38 2.51 -8.21 19.18
CA GLU A 38 2.29 -9.46 19.90
C GLU A 38 0.82 -9.54 20.34
N LEU A 39 0.14 -10.61 19.96
CA LEU A 39 -1.24 -10.90 20.33
C LEU A 39 -1.27 -11.95 21.42
N GLY A 40 -1.88 -11.63 22.55
CA GLY A 40 -2.17 -12.61 23.59
C GLY A 40 -3.31 -13.57 23.21
N ASP A 41 -4.20 -13.12 22.35
CA ASP A 41 -5.33 -13.88 21.81
C ASP A 41 -5.73 -13.34 20.42
N THR A 42 -5.85 -14.23 19.44
CA THR A 42 -6.28 -13.92 18.08
C THR A 42 -7.79 -14.08 17.84
N ALA A 43 -8.59 -14.32 18.88
CA ALA A 43 -10.05 -14.41 18.77
C ALA A 43 -10.70 -13.26 17.98
N PRO A 44 -10.26 -11.98 18.13
CA PRO A 44 -10.84 -10.87 17.36
C PRO A 44 -10.68 -10.96 15.83
N PHE A 45 -9.76 -11.80 15.35
CA PHE A 45 -9.44 -11.91 13.92
C PHE A 45 -10.32 -12.89 13.16
N SER A 46 -11.36 -13.45 13.80
CA SER A 46 -12.38 -14.28 13.15
C SER A 46 -13.73 -14.16 13.82
N ASP A 47 -14.74 -13.74 13.06
CA ASP A 47 -16.15 -13.70 13.49
C ASP A 47 -16.78 -15.11 13.61
N THR A 48 -16.05 -16.15 13.24
CA THR A 48 -16.46 -17.56 13.30
C THR A 48 -15.65 -18.37 14.31
N HIS A 49 -14.95 -17.70 15.24
CA HIS A 49 -14.20 -18.30 16.35
C HIS A 49 -13.08 -19.26 15.94
N LEU A 50 -12.42 -19.04 14.78
CA LEU A 50 -11.38 -19.93 14.27
C LEU A 50 -10.07 -19.87 15.08
N TYR A 51 -9.83 -18.76 15.80
CA TYR A 51 -8.53 -18.47 16.40
C TYR A 51 -8.59 -18.20 17.91
N ASP A 52 -9.71 -18.54 18.56
CA ASP A 52 -9.94 -18.28 19.98
C ASP A 52 -8.82 -18.90 20.85
N GLY A 53 -8.26 -18.12 21.78
CA GLY A 53 -7.22 -18.55 22.70
C GLY A 53 -5.84 -18.79 22.10
N GLN A 54 -5.62 -18.46 20.83
CA GLN A 54 -4.34 -18.64 20.15
C GLN A 54 -3.52 -17.36 20.24
N PRO A 55 -2.34 -17.36 20.86
CA PRO A 55 -1.42 -16.22 20.78
C PRO A 55 -0.73 -16.20 19.40
N ARG A 56 -0.38 -15.00 18.92
CA ARG A 56 0.33 -14.84 17.67
C ARG A 56 1.24 -13.60 17.71
N THR A 57 2.35 -13.67 17.02
CA THR A 57 3.19 -12.49 16.74
C THR A 57 3.01 -12.11 15.27
N LEU A 58 2.64 -10.85 15.05
CA LEU A 58 2.54 -10.25 13.73
C LEU A 58 3.72 -9.29 13.52
N THR A 59 4.14 -9.16 12.28
CA THR A 59 5.02 -8.06 11.85
C THR A 59 4.18 -6.86 11.47
N ASP A 60 4.78 -5.69 11.50
CA ASP A 60 4.24 -4.50 10.88
C ASP A 60 5.23 -4.06 9.79
N SER A 61 4.85 -4.18 8.54
CA SER A 61 5.70 -3.90 7.38
C SER A 61 5.18 -2.69 6.61
N CYS A 62 6.08 -1.76 6.30
CA CYS A 62 5.83 -0.69 5.34
C CYS A 62 6.64 -0.93 4.08
N TYR A 63 6.31 -0.22 3.02
CA TYR A 63 7.00 -0.41 1.74
C TYR A 63 7.38 0.94 1.14
N LEU A 64 8.63 1.03 0.71
CA LEU A 64 9.11 2.16 -0.08
C LEU A 64 9.17 1.72 -1.54
N VAL A 65 8.52 2.45 -2.43
CA VAL A 65 8.57 2.19 -3.88
C VAL A 65 9.16 3.41 -4.58
N ARG A 66 10.24 3.22 -5.33
CA ARG A 66 10.82 4.22 -6.20
C ARG A 66 10.36 4.01 -7.64
N ASN A 67 10.00 5.07 -8.33
CA ASN A 67 9.82 5.10 -9.78
C ASN A 67 10.51 6.37 -10.32
N GLY A 68 11.67 6.17 -10.96
CA GLY A 68 12.55 7.26 -11.34
C GLY A 68 13.00 8.08 -10.13
N GLU A 69 12.64 9.36 -10.09
CA GLU A 69 12.97 10.27 -8.98
C GLU A 69 11.86 10.37 -7.92
N ASN A 70 10.73 9.70 -8.11
CA ASN A 70 9.59 9.77 -7.20
C ASN A 70 9.56 8.58 -6.24
N TYR A 71 9.20 8.84 -4.99
CA TYR A 71 9.09 7.85 -3.94
C TYR A 71 7.67 7.80 -3.38
N LEU A 72 7.07 6.61 -3.35
CA LEU A 72 5.87 6.29 -2.59
C LEU A 72 6.28 5.55 -1.33
N LEU A 73 5.94 6.10 -0.16
CA LEU A 73 5.93 5.35 1.10
C LEU A 73 4.53 4.80 1.31
N TRP A 74 4.39 3.48 1.27
CA TRP A 74 3.13 2.77 1.48
C TRP A 74 3.02 2.27 2.91
N ASP A 75 2.07 2.80 3.65
CA ASP A 75 1.90 2.74 5.09
C ASP A 75 3.09 3.33 5.88
N THR A 76 2.87 3.68 7.11
CA THR A 76 3.88 4.32 7.96
C THR A 76 3.99 3.68 9.34
N GLY A 77 3.45 2.50 9.52
CA GLY A 77 3.66 1.63 10.66
C GLY A 77 3.23 2.18 12.01
N LEU A 78 3.69 1.51 13.05
CA LEU A 78 3.48 1.90 14.43
C LEU A 78 4.15 3.24 14.78
N PRO A 79 3.63 3.99 15.78
CA PRO A 79 4.20 5.27 16.18
C PRO A 79 5.67 5.18 16.60
N ALA A 80 6.51 6.08 16.07
CA ALA A 80 7.94 6.17 16.41
C ALA A 80 8.22 6.33 17.91
N ALA A 81 7.27 6.86 18.66
CA ALA A 81 7.35 6.99 20.14
C ALA A 81 7.47 5.64 20.85
N LEU A 82 7.14 4.53 20.20
CA LEU A 82 7.30 3.17 20.74
C LEU A 82 8.74 2.64 20.60
N LYS A 83 9.62 3.36 19.93
CA LYS A 83 11.01 2.91 19.79
C LYS A 83 11.70 2.78 21.15
N GLY A 84 12.27 1.58 21.40
CA GLY A 84 12.94 1.26 22.66
C GLY A 84 12.00 1.06 23.84
N SER A 85 10.69 0.99 23.57
CA SER A 85 9.65 0.72 24.57
C SER A 85 8.59 -0.20 24.00
N SER A 86 7.59 -0.57 24.82
CA SER A 86 6.41 -1.26 24.33
C SER A 86 5.15 -0.64 24.96
N ALA A 87 4.05 -0.70 24.22
CA ALA A 87 2.73 -0.31 24.74
C ALA A 87 1.80 -1.53 24.70
N LYS A 88 1.05 -1.73 25.80
CA LYS A 88 0.02 -2.76 25.86
C LYS A 88 -1.35 -2.11 25.73
N GLN A 89 -2.12 -2.55 24.77
CA GLN A 89 -3.47 -2.09 24.50
C GLN A 89 -4.36 -3.30 24.21
N TRP A 90 -5.32 -3.59 25.07
CA TRP A 90 -6.22 -4.74 24.99
C TRP A 90 -5.42 -6.06 24.84
N VAL A 91 -5.58 -6.80 23.74
CA VAL A 91 -4.84 -8.06 23.46
C VAL A 91 -3.48 -7.82 22.80
N PHE A 92 -3.17 -6.58 22.41
CA PHE A 92 -1.98 -6.20 21.66
C PHE A 92 -0.85 -5.74 22.58
N THR A 93 0.38 -6.15 22.27
CA THR A 93 1.61 -5.53 22.78
C THR A 93 2.41 -5.04 21.57
N LEU A 94 2.59 -3.73 21.48
CA LEU A 94 3.14 -3.03 20.32
C LEU A 94 4.56 -2.58 20.60
N SER A 95 5.49 -2.74 19.66
CA SER A 95 6.87 -2.27 19.79
C SER A 95 7.46 -1.87 18.44
N VAL A 96 8.41 -0.93 18.46
CA VAL A 96 9.17 -0.47 17.30
C VAL A 96 10.65 -0.61 17.59
N GLN A 97 11.39 -1.25 16.70
CA GLN A 97 12.86 -1.38 16.82
C GLN A 97 13.57 -0.26 16.05
N ARG A 98 13.05 0.08 14.89
CA ARG A 98 13.61 1.08 13.97
C ARG A 98 12.52 2.01 13.45
N THR A 99 12.82 3.30 13.39
CA THR A 99 11.91 4.24 12.72
C THR A 99 12.08 4.19 11.20
N ILE A 100 11.08 4.65 10.45
CA ILE A 100 11.17 4.77 8.99
C ILE A 100 12.29 5.75 8.62
N ALA A 101 12.40 6.89 9.30
CA ALA A 101 13.44 7.89 9.02
C ALA A 101 14.87 7.34 9.18
N GLU A 102 15.11 6.43 10.14
CA GLU A 102 16.40 5.75 10.28
C GLU A 102 16.68 4.82 9.10
N GLN A 103 15.69 4.08 8.63
CA GLN A 103 15.83 3.21 7.48
C GLN A 103 16.00 3.98 6.17
N LEU A 104 15.30 5.11 6.00
CA LEU A 104 15.55 6.01 4.86
C LEU A 104 17.00 6.53 4.83
N THR A 105 17.56 6.87 6.00
CA THR A 105 18.96 7.32 6.08
C THR A 105 19.95 6.25 5.60
N GLU A 106 19.65 4.96 5.76
CA GLU A 106 20.51 3.88 5.24
C GLU A 106 20.45 3.74 3.71
N LEU A 107 19.44 4.34 3.08
CA LEU A 107 19.28 4.45 1.63
C LEU A 107 19.73 5.83 1.11
N ASP A 108 20.43 6.62 1.94
CA ASP A 108 20.83 8.01 1.66
C ASP A 108 19.63 8.93 1.35
N LEU A 109 18.45 8.65 1.94
CA LEU A 109 17.22 9.42 1.78
C LEU A 109 16.85 10.15 3.08
N ALA A 110 16.21 11.30 2.92
CA ALA A 110 15.56 12.06 3.99
C ALA A 110 14.02 11.98 3.86
N PRO A 111 13.26 12.25 4.93
CA PRO A 111 11.80 12.35 4.85
C PRO A 111 11.28 13.32 3.78
N SER A 112 12.06 14.37 3.45
CA SER A 112 11.72 15.35 2.40
C SER A 112 11.78 14.80 0.97
N ASP A 113 12.42 13.64 0.76
CA ASP A 113 12.54 13.02 -0.56
C ASP A 113 11.31 12.17 -0.90
N ILE A 114 10.44 11.91 0.07
CA ILE A 114 9.20 11.18 -0.14
C ILE A 114 8.18 12.07 -0.87
N THR A 115 7.80 11.64 -2.08
CA THR A 115 6.85 12.34 -2.93
C THR A 115 5.41 12.08 -2.50
N PHE A 116 5.10 10.82 -2.18
CA PHE A 116 3.78 10.35 -1.80
C PHE A 116 3.84 9.55 -0.50
N VAL A 117 2.89 9.78 0.39
CA VAL A 117 2.52 8.87 1.47
C VAL A 117 1.19 8.26 1.10
N GLY A 118 1.19 6.99 0.73
CA GLY A 118 -0.02 6.22 0.50
C GLY A 118 -0.35 5.41 1.75
N ILE A 119 -1.59 5.39 2.16
CA ILE A 119 -2.02 4.57 3.30
C ILE A 119 -3.08 3.57 2.87
N SER A 120 -2.92 2.33 3.32
CA SER A 120 -3.91 1.28 3.09
C SER A 120 -5.23 1.62 3.78
N HIS A 121 -5.13 2.11 5.04
CA HIS A 121 -6.27 2.56 5.83
C HIS A 121 -5.81 3.38 7.06
N TYR A 122 -6.76 3.86 7.87
CA TYR A 122 -6.51 4.85 8.94
C TYR A 122 -6.13 4.26 10.30
N HIS A 123 -5.91 2.96 10.48
CA HIS A 123 -5.51 2.43 11.81
C HIS A 123 -4.09 2.83 12.20
N ASP A 124 -3.85 2.87 13.51
CA ASP A 124 -2.66 3.49 14.09
C ASP A 124 -1.34 2.81 13.69
N ASP A 125 -1.39 1.53 13.35
CA ASP A 125 -0.27 0.72 12.86
C ASP A 125 0.02 0.90 11.34
N HIS A 126 -0.79 1.68 10.64
CA HIS A 126 -0.54 2.05 9.24
C HIS A 126 -0.21 3.52 9.05
N ILE A 127 -0.48 4.34 10.05
CA ILE A 127 -0.29 5.80 9.96
C ILE A 127 0.63 6.37 11.05
N GLY A 128 1.19 5.53 11.93
CA GLY A 128 1.85 5.96 13.16
C GLY A 128 3.05 6.89 13.00
N GLN A 129 3.67 6.94 11.81
CA GLN A 129 4.76 7.86 11.50
C GLN A 129 4.43 8.82 10.34
N ALA A 130 3.16 8.91 9.90
CA ALA A 130 2.78 9.72 8.73
C ALA A 130 3.15 11.20 8.91
N ALA A 131 2.96 11.78 10.09
CA ALA A 131 3.27 13.19 10.38
C ALA A 131 4.76 13.57 10.21
N VAL A 132 5.66 12.58 10.06
CA VAL A 132 7.09 12.80 9.77
C VAL A 132 7.30 13.28 8.31
N PHE A 133 6.31 13.09 7.43
CA PHE A 133 6.38 13.35 5.99
C PHE A 133 5.42 14.49 5.54
N PRO A 134 5.39 15.66 6.18
CA PRO A 134 4.37 16.68 5.93
C PRO A 134 4.45 17.32 4.54
N GLY A 135 5.58 17.14 3.84
CA GLY A 135 5.81 17.64 2.48
C GLY A 135 5.29 16.72 1.38
N ALA A 136 5.03 15.46 1.71
CA ALA A 136 4.51 14.49 0.75
C ALA A 136 3.02 14.72 0.45
N GLU A 137 2.57 14.30 -0.73
CA GLU A 137 1.13 14.20 -1.01
C GLU A 137 0.54 12.96 -0.35
N LEU A 138 -0.53 13.12 0.43
CA LEU A 138 -1.26 12.01 1.03
C LEU A 138 -2.20 11.37 0.00
N LEU A 139 -2.05 10.06 -0.21
CA LEU A 139 -2.95 9.21 -0.99
C LEU A 139 -3.77 8.35 -0.02
N ILE A 140 -5.07 8.62 0.09
CA ILE A 140 -5.96 7.98 1.09
C ILE A 140 -7.30 7.61 0.48
N GLY A 141 -7.88 6.47 0.89
CA GLY A 141 -9.24 6.11 0.53
C GLY A 141 -10.27 7.17 0.97
N SER A 142 -11.23 7.52 0.10
CA SER A 142 -12.21 8.59 0.40
C SER A 142 -12.99 8.32 1.68
N GLY A 143 -13.45 7.06 1.90
CA GLY A 143 -14.16 6.68 3.12
C GLY A 143 -13.31 6.83 4.38
N ASP A 144 -12.01 6.55 4.28
CA ASP A 144 -11.08 6.68 5.39
C ASP A 144 -10.73 8.14 5.69
N ALA A 145 -10.60 8.97 4.66
CA ALA A 145 -10.43 10.41 4.84
C ALA A 145 -11.64 11.05 5.54
N GLU A 146 -12.86 10.59 5.25
CA GLU A 146 -14.09 11.02 5.92
C GLU A 146 -14.11 10.56 7.37
N ALA A 147 -13.81 9.28 7.64
CA ALA A 147 -13.77 8.70 8.98
C ALA A 147 -12.73 9.41 9.85
N ALA A 148 -11.50 9.61 9.37
CA ALA A 148 -10.43 10.33 10.06
C ALA A 148 -10.80 11.77 10.39
N SER A 149 -11.59 12.43 9.52
CA SER A 149 -12.05 13.80 9.72
C SER A 149 -13.24 13.91 10.68
N SER A 150 -13.96 12.81 10.98
CA SER A 150 -15.21 12.82 11.78
C SER A 150 -15.04 13.11 13.26
N GLY A 151 -13.83 13.19 13.76
CA GLY A 151 -13.53 13.66 15.12
C GLY A 151 -13.52 12.60 16.22
N GLN A 152 -13.76 11.33 15.91
CA GLN A 152 -13.84 10.26 16.92
C GLN A 152 -12.49 9.59 17.25
N MET A 153 -11.43 9.84 16.45
CA MET A 153 -10.12 9.18 16.58
C MET A 153 -9.00 10.21 16.74
N GLU A 154 -8.62 10.51 17.98
CA GLU A 154 -7.64 11.56 18.30
C GLU A 154 -6.22 11.23 17.80
N ALA A 155 -5.76 9.98 17.99
CA ALA A 155 -4.44 9.54 17.54
C ALA A 155 -4.32 9.59 16.01
N THR A 156 -5.31 9.07 15.30
CA THR A 156 -5.40 9.13 13.82
C THR A 156 -5.35 10.57 13.32
N ARG A 157 -6.10 11.49 13.95
CA ARG A 157 -6.11 12.91 13.60
C ARG A 157 -4.75 13.56 13.79
N ALA A 158 -4.03 13.21 14.86
CA ALA A 158 -2.70 13.76 15.12
C ALA A 158 -1.71 13.38 14.01
N GLN A 159 -1.72 12.12 13.57
CA GLN A 159 -0.82 11.62 12.52
C GLN A 159 -1.17 12.16 11.13
N LEU A 160 -2.44 12.39 10.84
CA LEU A 160 -2.92 12.92 9.56
C LEU A 160 -3.13 14.44 9.57
N ALA A 161 -2.80 15.12 10.68
CA ALA A 161 -2.99 16.57 10.83
C ALA A 161 -2.32 17.41 9.74
N PRO A 162 -1.12 17.10 9.21
CA PRO A 162 -0.52 17.88 8.14
C PRO A 162 -1.40 18.03 6.90
N TRP A 163 -2.33 17.11 6.69
CA TRP A 163 -3.20 17.05 5.51
C TRP A 163 -4.67 17.27 5.78
N LEU A 164 -5.19 16.79 6.93
CA LEU A 164 -6.63 16.71 7.18
C LEU A 164 -7.12 17.67 8.28
N ALA A 165 -6.22 18.33 9.02
CA ALA A 165 -6.62 19.34 10.01
C ALA A 165 -7.19 20.59 9.32
N GLU A 166 -8.02 21.35 10.06
CA GLU A 166 -8.50 22.65 9.59
C GLU A 166 -7.31 23.59 9.34
N GLY A 167 -7.24 24.15 8.13
CA GLY A 167 -6.13 25.02 7.71
C GLY A 167 -4.85 24.29 7.29
N ALA A 168 -4.85 22.95 7.23
CA ALA A 168 -3.70 22.19 6.72
C ALA A 168 -3.38 22.59 5.28
N SER A 169 -2.07 22.59 4.94
CA SER A 169 -1.56 22.91 3.61
C SER A 169 -1.07 21.71 2.82
N GLY A 170 -1.04 20.53 3.43
CA GLY A 170 -0.61 19.28 2.80
C GLY A 170 -1.54 18.92 1.63
N LYS A 171 -0.94 18.46 0.53
CA LYS A 171 -1.71 18.02 -0.64
C LYS A 171 -2.33 16.64 -0.38
N VAL A 172 -3.61 16.46 -0.69
CA VAL A 172 -4.36 15.22 -0.47
C VAL A 172 -5.06 14.78 -1.74
N THR A 173 -4.85 13.54 -2.13
CA THR A 173 -5.68 12.86 -3.11
C THR A 173 -6.57 11.82 -2.42
N ARG A 174 -7.89 12.08 -2.43
CA ARG A 174 -8.92 11.16 -1.90
C ARG A 174 -9.36 10.20 -2.99
N ILE A 175 -9.08 8.91 -2.79
CA ILE A 175 -9.23 7.86 -3.78
C ILE A 175 -10.54 7.11 -3.54
N ALA A 176 -11.55 7.30 -4.41
CA ALA A 176 -12.81 6.59 -4.32
C ALA A 176 -12.72 5.14 -4.86
N GLY A 177 -12.10 4.96 -6.02
CA GLY A 177 -11.90 3.67 -6.70
C GLY A 177 -10.45 3.21 -6.69
N ASP A 178 -9.98 2.73 -7.85
CA ASP A 178 -8.58 2.42 -8.09
C ASP A 178 -7.83 3.69 -8.55
N HIS A 179 -6.51 3.73 -8.34
CA HIS A 179 -5.69 4.88 -8.68
C HIS A 179 -4.28 4.44 -9.13
N ASP A 180 -3.81 5.00 -10.21
CA ASP A 180 -2.44 4.84 -10.70
C ASP A 180 -1.55 5.92 -10.08
N VAL A 181 -0.57 5.50 -9.26
CA VAL A 181 0.23 6.44 -8.45
C VAL A 181 1.13 7.32 -9.31
N PHE A 182 1.80 6.72 -10.29
CA PHE A 182 2.78 7.41 -11.14
C PHE A 182 2.26 7.72 -12.55
N GLY A 183 1.07 7.22 -12.91
CA GLY A 183 0.44 7.44 -14.21
C GLY A 183 0.99 6.58 -15.36
N ASP A 184 1.80 5.57 -15.03
CA ASP A 184 2.42 4.64 -16.01
C ASP A 184 1.95 3.19 -15.85
N GLY A 185 1.05 2.93 -14.90
CA GLY A 185 0.47 1.62 -14.61
C GLY A 185 1.32 0.73 -13.70
N SER A 186 2.56 1.13 -13.37
CA SER A 186 3.50 0.31 -12.60
C SER A 186 3.07 0.14 -11.13
N VAL A 187 2.43 1.14 -10.54
CA VAL A 187 1.96 1.11 -9.14
C VAL A 187 0.52 1.57 -9.06
N ARG A 188 -0.34 0.68 -8.60
CA ARG A 188 -1.79 0.93 -8.53
C ARG A 188 -2.33 0.68 -7.11
N ILE A 189 -2.96 1.68 -6.55
CA ILE A 189 -3.76 1.55 -5.33
C ILE A 189 -5.13 1.01 -5.77
N VAL A 190 -5.58 -0.09 -5.18
CA VAL A 190 -6.83 -0.76 -5.55
C VAL A 190 -7.82 -0.79 -4.39
N ALA A 191 -9.09 -0.48 -4.67
CA ALA A 191 -10.12 -0.39 -3.65
C ALA A 191 -10.51 -1.77 -3.13
N MET A 192 -10.38 -1.99 -1.81
CA MET A 192 -10.73 -3.22 -1.09
C MET A 192 -11.46 -2.87 0.22
N PRO A 193 -12.64 -2.21 0.15
CA PRO A 193 -13.36 -1.78 1.35
C PRO A 193 -13.80 -2.97 2.21
N GLY A 194 -14.09 -2.70 3.49
CA GLY A 194 -14.66 -3.67 4.41
C GLY A 194 -13.96 -3.71 5.75
N HIS A 195 -12.63 -3.81 5.79
CA HIS A 195 -11.85 -3.64 7.02
C HIS A 195 -12.05 -2.21 7.56
N THR A 196 -11.83 -1.22 6.71
CA THR A 196 -12.33 0.15 6.87
C THR A 196 -13.13 0.56 5.65
N PRO A 197 -13.93 1.65 5.69
CA PRO A 197 -14.75 2.09 4.55
C PRO A 197 -13.92 2.47 3.32
N GLY A 198 -12.69 2.95 3.54
CA GLY A 198 -11.78 3.39 2.49
C GLY A 198 -10.62 2.46 2.21
N HIS A 199 -10.57 1.27 2.82
CA HIS A 199 -9.42 0.37 2.75
C HIS A 199 -8.94 0.11 1.31
N LYS A 200 -7.62 0.06 1.15
CA LYS A 200 -6.90 -0.11 -0.12
C LYS A 200 -5.84 -1.20 0.00
N SER A 201 -5.56 -1.86 -1.10
CA SER A 201 -4.39 -2.70 -1.32
C SER A 201 -3.49 -2.07 -2.38
N LEU A 202 -2.23 -2.48 -2.46
CA LEU A 202 -1.28 -1.97 -3.45
C LEU A 202 -0.89 -3.07 -4.44
N VAL A 203 -0.87 -2.74 -5.72
CA VAL A 203 -0.30 -3.55 -6.79
C VAL A 203 0.97 -2.88 -7.28
N VAL A 204 2.09 -3.61 -7.32
CA VAL A 204 3.38 -3.12 -7.80
C VAL A 204 3.88 -4.07 -8.87
N ASP A 205 4.11 -3.56 -10.08
CA ASP A 205 4.63 -4.32 -11.21
C ASP A 205 6.12 -4.02 -11.37
N LEU A 206 6.96 -5.01 -11.03
CA LEU A 206 8.42 -4.90 -11.05
C LEU A 206 8.96 -5.67 -12.26
N PRO A 207 9.68 -5.02 -13.19
CA PRO A 207 10.11 -5.62 -14.45
C PRO A 207 10.94 -6.91 -14.32
N GLN A 208 11.68 -7.09 -13.22
CA GLN A 208 12.56 -8.23 -13.00
C GLN A 208 11.98 -9.25 -12.00
N SER A 209 11.14 -8.80 -11.08
CA SER A 209 10.63 -9.60 -9.97
C SER A 209 9.17 -10.00 -10.12
N GLY A 210 8.47 -9.47 -11.16
CA GLY A 210 7.05 -9.72 -11.41
C GLY A 210 6.13 -8.83 -10.56
N THR A 211 4.85 -9.16 -10.59
CA THR A 211 3.81 -8.37 -9.91
C THR A 211 3.69 -8.77 -8.44
N TYR A 212 3.65 -7.78 -7.56
CA TYR A 212 3.36 -7.94 -6.13
C TYR A 212 2.00 -7.35 -5.80
N MET A 213 1.27 -7.99 -4.89
CA MET A 213 0.05 -7.44 -4.32
C MET A 213 0.15 -7.42 -2.80
N LEU A 214 0.22 -6.19 -2.24
CA LEU A 214 0.28 -5.94 -0.80
C LEU A 214 -1.13 -5.80 -0.27
N THR A 215 -1.50 -6.60 0.73
CA THR A 215 -2.89 -6.73 1.16
C THR A 215 -3.43 -5.54 1.95
N GLY A 216 -2.56 -4.76 2.64
CA GLY A 216 -3.00 -4.01 3.80
C GLY A 216 -3.62 -4.98 4.82
N ASP A 217 -4.69 -4.58 5.47
CA ASP A 217 -5.43 -5.39 6.44
C ASP A 217 -6.63 -6.13 5.83
N LEU A 218 -6.60 -6.32 4.49
CA LEU A 218 -7.51 -7.27 3.87
C LEU A 218 -7.31 -8.67 4.47
N TYR A 219 -6.04 -9.06 4.68
CA TYR A 219 -5.61 -10.27 5.40
C TYR A 219 -4.51 -9.92 6.38
N HIS A 220 -4.54 -10.50 7.59
CA HIS A 220 -3.50 -10.33 8.61
C HIS A 220 -2.55 -11.54 8.65
N PHE A 221 -2.99 -12.70 8.19
CA PHE A 221 -2.20 -13.93 8.08
C PHE A 221 -2.78 -14.91 7.05
N GLU A 222 -1.94 -15.83 6.55
CA GLU A 222 -2.26 -16.70 5.41
C GLU A 222 -3.54 -17.52 5.57
N GLU A 223 -3.83 -17.98 6.79
CA GLU A 223 -5.02 -18.81 7.06
C GLU A 223 -6.33 -18.08 6.70
N GLN A 224 -6.34 -16.74 6.72
CA GLN A 224 -7.52 -15.96 6.32
C GLN A 224 -7.79 -16.03 4.81
N ILE A 225 -6.78 -16.27 3.97
CA ILE A 225 -6.98 -16.50 2.53
C ILE A 225 -7.78 -17.79 2.31
N GLU A 226 -7.46 -18.85 3.07
CA GLU A 226 -8.06 -20.17 2.90
C GLU A 226 -9.47 -20.26 3.48
N ASN A 227 -9.69 -19.66 4.67
CA ASN A 227 -10.91 -19.85 5.44
C ASN A 227 -11.85 -18.65 5.44
N ALA A 228 -11.46 -17.53 4.76
CA ALA A 228 -12.22 -16.29 4.71
C ALA A 228 -12.59 -15.74 6.10
N GLY A 229 -11.69 -15.90 7.09
CA GLY A 229 -11.89 -15.38 8.45
C GLY A 229 -11.96 -13.87 8.45
N VAL A 230 -13.12 -13.32 8.83
CA VAL A 230 -13.33 -11.88 8.89
C VAL A 230 -13.11 -11.39 10.31
N PRO A 231 -12.20 -10.42 10.54
CA PRO A 231 -12.03 -9.82 11.86
C PRO A 231 -13.33 -9.19 12.38
N THR A 232 -13.59 -9.35 13.68
CA THR A 232 -14.80 -8.82 14.33
C THR A 232 -14.83 -7.29 14.41
N PHE A 233 -13.70 -6.66 14.20
CA PHE A 233 -13.53 -5.21 14.18
C PHE A 233 -13.59 -4.60 12.77
N ASN A 234 -13.82 -5.42 11.72
CA ASN A 234 -14.05 -4.91 10.38
C ASN A 234 -15.35 -4.10 10.32
N THR A 235 -15.32 -3.01 9.56
CA THR A 235 -16.46 -2.09 9.42
C THR A 235 -17.65 -2.73 8.72
N ASP A 236 -17.39 -3.52 7.68
CA ASP A 236 -18.43 -4.21 6.90
C ASP A 236 -17.95 -5.61 6.48
N ARG A 237 -18.71 -6.63 6.94
CA ARG A 237 -18.42 -8.03 6.63
C ARG A 237 -18.68 -8.38 5.17
N ALA A 238 -19.74 -7.84 4.58
CA ALA A 238 -20.11 -8.15 3.20
C ALA A 238 -19.10 -7.54 2.21
N ASP A 239 -18.71 -6.30 2.44
CA ASP A 239 -17.68 -5.63 1.68
C ASP A 239 -16.33 -6.33 1.83
N THR A 240 -15.98 -6.79 3.05
CA THR A 240 -14.75 -7.59 3.28
C THR A 240 -14.73 -8.84 2.42
N LEU A 241 -15.81 -9.63 2.41
CA LEU A 241 -15.88 -10.85 1.60
C LEU A 241 -15.85 -10.57 0.09
N ALA A 242 -16.49 -9.48 -0.36
CA ALA A 242 -16.42 -9.04 -1.75
C ALA A 242 -14.99 -8.61 -2.13
N SER A 243 -14.29 -7.94 -1.22
CA SER A 243 -12.90 -7.53 -1.39
C SER A 243 -11.94 -8.73 -1.41
N PHE A 244 -12.14 -9.74 -0.55
CA PHE A 244 -11.41 -11.03 -0.63
C PHE A 244 -11.55 -11.66 -2.01
N HIS A 245 -12.78 -11.76 -2.50
CA HIS A 245 -13.04 -12.34 -3.83
C HIS A 245 -12.33 -11.55 -4.93
N ARG A 246 -12.48 -10.22 -4.93
CA ARG A 246 -11.86 -9.33 -5.93
C ARG A 246 -10.33 -9.45 -5.90
N PHE A 247 -9.73 -9.37 -4.71
CA PHE A 247 -8.28 -9.44 -4.52
C PHE A 247 -7.71 -10.76 -5.02
N ASN A 248 -8.32 -11.89 -4.63
CA ASN A 248 -7.85 -13.22 -5.04
C ASN A 248 -7.95 -13.43 -6.54
N GLN A 249 -9.03 -12.93 -7.19
CA GLN A 249 -9.14 -12.97 -8.65
C GLN A 249 -8.08 -12.11 -9.33
N MET A 250 -7.83 -10.89 -8.83
CA MET A 250 -6.77 -10.04 -9.38
C MET A 250 -5.41 -10.68 -9.22
N ALA A 251 -5.09 -11.22 -8.05
CA ALA A 251 -3.81 -11.88 -7.80
C ALA A 251 -3.59 -13.07 -8.75
N GLY A 252 -4.62 -13.91 -8.95
CA GLY A 252 -4.54 -15.02 -9.90
C GLY A 252 -4.41 -14.57 -11.36
N ASN A 253 -5.14 -13.53 -11.77
CA ASN A 253 -5.09 -13.04 -13.16
C ASN A 253 -3.77 -12.33 -13.49
N LEU A 254 -3.12 -11.73 -12.50
CA LEU A 254 -1.84 -11.02 -12.63
C LEU A 254 -0.63 -11.92 -12.36
N ASP A 255 -0.85 -13.18 -11.99
CA ASP A 255 0.20 -14.10 -11.48
C ASP A 255 1.04 -13.44 -10.37
N ALA A 256 0.35 -12.73 -9.46
CA ALA A 256 0.98 -11.86 -8.50
C ALA A 256 1.45 -12.60 -7.25
N THR A 257 2.59 -12.19 -6.74
CA THR A 257 3.06 -12.57 -5.39
C THR A 257 2.25 -11.78 -4.36
N ILE A 258 1.40 -12.48 -3.59
CA ILE A 258 0.65 -11.86 -2.48
C ILE A 258 1.60 -11.63 -1.31
N VAL A 259 1.57 -10.43 -0.71
CA VAL A 259 2.32 -10.10 0.50
C VAL A 259 1.35 -9.59 1.55
N ILE A 260 1.22 -10.34 2.64
CA ILE A 260 0.46 -9.94 3.83
C ILE A 260 1.40 -9.17 4.76
N GLN A 261 1.07 -7.90 5.04
CA GLN A 261 1.95 -6.97 5.79
C GLN A 261 2.23 -7.46 7.21
N HIS A 262 1.27 -8.12 7.82
CA HIS A 262 1.33 -8.58 9.21
C HIS A 262 1.80 -10.03 9.37
N ASP A 263 2.00 -10.80 8.30
CA ASP A 263 2.41 -12.19 8.41
C ASP A 263 3.95 -12.34 8.38
N PRO A 264 4.61 -12.77 9.47
CA PRO A 264 6.05 -12.93 9.49
C PRO A 264 6.57 -13.97 8.48
N ARG A 265 5.71 -14.88 7.99
CA ARG A 265 6.05 -15.85 6.93
C ARG A 265 6.26 -15.18 5.58
N HIS A 266 5.71 -13.95 5.39
CA HIS A 266 5.83 -13.20 4.14
C HIS A 266 7.07 -12.28 4.09
N LEU A 267 7.83 -12.16 5.18
CA LEU A 267 9.05 -11.35 5.20
C LEU A 267 10.05 -11.72 4.11
N GLY A 268 10.18 -13.03 3.82
CA GLY A 268 11.06 -13.54 2.77
C GLY A 268 10.52 -13.46 1.34
N ARG A 269 9.34 -12.89 1.11
CA ARG A 269 8.77 -12.70 -0.25
C ARG A 269 9.41 -11.51 -0.98
N LEU A 270 10.07 -10.62 -0.25
CA LEU A 270 10.93 -9.57 -0.78
C LEU A 270 12.36 -9.75 -0.26
N PRO A 271 13.36 -9.18 -0.94
CA PRO A 271 14.72 -9.10 -0.41
C PRO A 271 14.73 -8.45 0.97
N ALA A 272 15.69 -8.89 1.81
CA ALA A 272 15.88 -8.28 3.12
C ALA A 272 16.47 -6.88 2.96
N PHE A 273 15.92 -5.90 3.70
CA PHE A 273 16.47 -4.55 3.73
C PHE A 273 17.97 -4.55 4.09
N PRO A 274 18.85 -3.77 3.42
CA PRO A 274 18.53 -2.67 2.50
C PRO A 274 18.41 -3.08 1.01
N GLU A 275 18.36 -4.35 0.67
CA GLU A 275 18.18 -4.80 -0.70
C GLU A 275 16.74 -4.56 -1.17
N SER A 276 16.56 -4.29 -2.49
CA SER A 276 15.27 -4.06 -3.12
C SER A 276 14.88 -5.17 -4.09
N ALA A 277 13.58 -5.34 -4.35
CA ALA A 277 13.06 -6.05 -5.50
C ALA A 277 12.96 -5.08 -6.71
N LYS A 278 13.22 -5.57 -7.95
CA LYS A 278 13.29 -4.77 -9.18
C LYS A 278 12.43 -5.33 -10.29
#